data_7e8a393c4874870aa207c40a12969a77
#
_entry.id   7e8a393c4874870aa207c40a12969a77
#
_cell.length_a   1.000
_cell.length_b   1.000
_cell.length_c   1.000
_cell.angle_alpha   90.00
_cell.angle_beta   90.00
_cell.angle_gamma   90.00
#
_symmetry.space_group_name_H-M   'P 1'
#
loop_
_entity.id
_entity.type
_entity.pdbx_description
1 polymer ?
#
loop_
_entity_poly.entity_id
_entity_poly.type
_entity_poly.pdbx_seq_one_letter_code
_entity_poly.pdbx_strand_id
1 'polypeptide(L)'
;MNKISQLLKSKTRPLIMGVLNLTPDSFSDGGKYNEIDLALKRVEYMIESGADIIDIGAESSRPGAEIITVDDERERLEPTLKEIKKVFDVPISIDTYKPEIMKLSIDYGVDMINDIYALQKSGTIEVISNSNVLVCLMHMQNSPKNMQNSPKYKNIILEVESFFKARSAILNKAGIKNERIILDPGFGFGKTFEHNIDLFKKIKQFTQLSSPLLVGVSRKSMVKKMVGNIENDIIQASVLLACLAVQNGAKILRVHDVKETFNAISVLQVV
;
A
#
# COMPACT_ATOMS: atom_id res chain seq x y z
N MET A 1 -17.00 -3.93 13.36
CA MET A 1 -16.72 -4.01 11.91
C MET A 1 -15.47 -3.16 11.66
N ASN A 2 -14.52 -3.62 10.84
CA ASN A 2 -13.28 -2.91 10.53
C ASN A 2 -13.56 -1.53 9.88
N LYS A 3 -12.86 -0.48 10.32
CA LYS A 3 -13.09 0.92 9.86
C LYS A 3 -12.93 1.07 8.35
N ILE A 4 -11.90 0.47 7.74
CA ILE A 4 -11.68 0.53 6.29
C ILE A 4 -12.82 -0.16 5.54
N SER A 5 -13.31 -1.31 6.02
CA SER A 5 -14.47 -1.98 5.43
C SER A 5 -15.75 -1.14 5.48
N GLN A 6 -15.93 -0.34 6.53
CA GLN A 6 -17.04 0.61 6.63
C GLN A 6 -16.88 1.73 5.60
N LEU A 7 -15.69 2.31 5.49
CA LEU A 7 -15.41 3.37 4.52
C LEU A 7 -15.59 2.89 3.07
N LEU A 8 -15.12 1.68 2.74
CA LEU A 8 -15.32 1.09 1.39
C LEU A 8 -16.78 0.92 1.00
N LYS A 9 -17.68 0.76 1.98
CA LYS A 9 -19.13 0.63 1.76
C LYS A 9 -19.87 1.97 1.75
N SER A 10 -19.43 2.93 2.56
CA SER A 10 -20.12 4.20 2.77
C SER A 10 -19.69 5.31 1.82
N LYS A 11 -18.42 5.32 1.39
CA LYS A 11 -17.91 6.37 0.50
C LYS A 11 -18.21 6.05 -0.97
N THR A 12 -18.68 7.05 -1.70
CA THR A 12 -18.91 6.95 -3.14
C THR A 12 -17.63 7.11 -3.94
N ARG A 13 -16.63 7.80 -3.38
CA ARG A 13 -15.29 7.94 -3.97
C ARG A 13 -14.33 6.83 -3.51
N PRO A 14 -13.22 6.60 -4.24
CA PRO A 14 -12.16 5.73 -3.76
C PRO A 14 -11.56 6.26 -2.44
N LEU A 15 -11.02 5.37 -1.62
CA LEU A 15 -10.29 5.75 -0.44
C LEU A 15 -8.88 6.21 -0.81
N ILE A 16 -8.39 7.26 -0.15
CA ILE A 16 -7.03 7.77 -0.30
C ILE A 16 -6.20 7.29 0.88
N MET A 17 -5.18 6.51 0.58
CA MET A 17 -4.22 5.97 1.53
C MET A 17 -2.91 6.76 1.42
N GLY A 18 -2.64 7.60 2.42
CA GLY A 18 -1.41 8.38 2.50
C GLY A 18 -0.25 7.54 3.04
N VAL A 19 0.92 7.65 2.41
CA VAL A 19 2.14 6.91 2.78
C VAL A 19 2.94 7.67 3.82
N LEU A 20 3.24 7.02 4.94
CA LEU A 20 4.17 7.48 5.97
C LEU A 20 5.36 6.51 6.06
N ASN A 21 6.53 6.94 5.61
CA ASN A 21 7.76 6.15 5.72
C ASN A 21 8.54 6.56 6.96
N LEU A 22 8.84 5.59 7.83
CA LEU A 22 9.66 5.75 9.04
C LEU A 22 11.10 5.24 8.79
N THR A 23 11.65 5.54 7.61
CA THR A 23 13.02 5.17 7.28
C THR A 23 13.98 6.31 7.61
N PRO A 24 15.26 6.01 7.98
CA PRO A 24 16.23 7.05 8.38
C PRO A 24 16.35 8.22 7.41
N ASP A 25 16.24 7.95 6.10
CA ASP A 25 16.30 8.98 5.04
C ASP A 25 15.09 9.92 5.04
N SER A 26 14.02 9.57 5.75
CA SER A 26 12.78 10.37 5.76
C SER A 26 12.79 11.49 6.78
N PHE A 27 13.68 11.42 7.82
CA PHE A 27 13.67 12.33 8.97
C PHE A 27 15.10 12.68 9.48
N SER A 28 16.09 12.77 8.62
CA SER A 28 17.53 12.72 8.90
C SER A 28 18.13 13.82 9.79
N ASP A 29 17.39 14.85 10.22
CA ASP A 29 17.96 16.03 10.86
C ASP A 29 17.64 16.22 12.37
N GLY A 30 17.12 15.21 13.07
CA GLY A 30 16.81 15.40 14.48
C GLY A 30 16.47 14.13 15.25
N GLY A 31 17.06 13.89 16.39
CA GLY A 31 16.93 12.68 17.22
C GLY A 31 15.50 12.11 17.42
N LYS A 32 15.36 10.91 17.99
CA LYS A 32 14.12 10.09 18.06
C LYS A 32 12.83 10.85 18.43
N TYR A 33 12.87 11.85 19.31
CA TYR A 33 11.69 12.65 19.67
C TYR A 33 11.24 13.57 18.53
N ASN A 34 12.19 14.16 17.80
CA ASN A 34 11.89 15.02 16.66
C ASN A 34 11.30 14.22 15.50
N GLU A 35 11.72 12.98 15.32
CA GLU A 35 11.18 12.06 14.30
C GLU A 35 9.70 11.73 14.55
N ILE A 36 9.30 11.48 15.79
CA ILE A 36 7.90 11.21 16.15
C ILE A 36 7.05 12.47 15.92
N ASP A 37 7.50 13.64 16.35
CA ASP A 37 6.78 14.90 16.15
C ASP A 37 6.59 15.22 14.66
N LEU A 38 7.62 14.99 13.84
CA LEU A 38 7.52 15.15 12.38
C LEU A 38 6.56 14.14 11.76
N ALA A 39 6.57 12.90 12.24
CA ALA A 39 5.61 11.90 11.79
C ALA A 39 4.17 12.28 12.16
N LEU A 40 3.90 12.75 13.38
CA LEU A 40 2.58 13.23 13.81
C LEU A 40 2.10 14.41 12.97
N LYS A 41 2.94 15.42 12.74
CA LYS A 41 2.62 16.56 11.85
C LYS A 41 2.33 16.10 10.41
N ARG A 42 3.07 15.11 9.93
CA ARG A 42 2.83 14.54 8.58
C ARG A 42 1.50 13.82 8.52
N VAL A 43 1.14 13.05 9.55
CA VAL A 43 -0.17 12.37 9.65
C VAL A 43 -1.29 13.39 9.70
N GLU A 44 -1.20 14.41 10.55
CA GLU A 44 -2.16 15.51 10.65
C GLU A 44 -2.38 16.17 9.28
N TYR A 45 -1.30 16.58 8.61
CA TYR A 45 -1.37 17.15 7.27
C TYR A 45 -2.06 16.23 6.25
N MET A 46 -1.76 14.92 6.28
CA MET A 46 -2.40 13.95 5.37
C MET A 46 -3.90 13.84 5.65
N ILE A 47 -4.31 13.80 6.93
CA ILE A 47 -5.72 13.74 7.34
C ILE A 47 -6.45 15.00 6.87
N GLU A 48 -5.93 16.18 7.15
CA GLU A 48 -6.49 17.48 6.72
C GLU A 48 -6.55 17.60 5.19
N SER A 49 -5.61 16.98 4.49
CA SER A 49 -5.56 16.92 3.03
C SER A 49 -6.51 15.88 2.41
N GLY A 50 -7.25 15.10 3.22
CA GLY A 50 -8.28 14.16 2.78
C GLY A 50 -7.85 12.70 2.71
N ALA A 51 -6.78 12.29 3.40
CA ALA A 51 -6.46 10.88 3.57
C ALA A 51 -7.54 10.16 4.40
N ASP A 52 -7.93 8.98 3.95
CA ASP A 52 -8.86 8.09 4.63
C ASP A 52 -8.15 7.02 5.44
N ILE A 53 -6.92 6.71 5.06
CA ILE A 53 -6.07 5.67 5.65
C ILE A 53 -4.64 6.21 5.69
N ILE A 54 -3.91 5.92 6.76
CA ILE A 54 -2.46 6.16 6.84
C ILE A 54 -1.76 4.81 6.77
N ASP A 55 -0.88 4.64 5.77
CA ASP A 55 -0.08 3.42 5.58
C ASP A 55 1.34 3.67 6.06
N ILE A 56 1.74 3.00 7.14
CA ILE A 56 3.00 3.22 7.84
C ILE A 56 3.96 2.09 7.50
N GLY A 57 5.13 2.43 6.96
CA GLY A 57 6.21 1.51 6.66
C GLY A 57 7.51 1.90 7.35
N ALA A 58 8.13 0.96 8.07
CA ALA A 58 9.41 1.16 8.76
C ALA A 58 10.60 0.48 8.05
N GLU A 59 10.33 -0.37 7.06
CA GLU A 59 11.31 -0.98 6.16
C GLU A 59 11.10 -0.47 4.73
N SER A 60 12.21 -0.16 4.04
CA SER A 60 12.14 0.25 2.64
C SER A 60 11.90 -0.97 1.74
N SER A 61 10.85 -0.91 0.92
CA SER A 61 10.57 -1.91 -0.13
C SER A 61 11.12 -1.52 -1.52
N ARG A 62 11.93 -0.46 -1.60
CA ARG A 62 12.54 0.00 -2.87
C ARG A 62 13.50 -1.06 -3.42
N PRO A 63 13.71 -1.11 -4.77
CA PRO A 63 14.71 -1.99 -5.36
C PRO A 63 16.09 -1.82 -4.71
N GLY A 64 16.70 -2.93 -4.29
CA GLY A 64 18.03 -2.93 -3.67
C GLY A 64 18.06 -2.51 -2.19
N ALA A 65 16.91 -2.25 -1.55
CA ALA A 65 16.87 -1.95 -0.12
C ALA A 65 17.39 -3.14 0.71
N GLU A 66 18.10 -2.83 1.77
CA GLU A 66 18.55 -3.81 2.75
C GLU A 66 17.39 -4.25 3.63
N ILE A 67 17.36 -5.55 3.92
CA ILE A 67 16.41 -6.13 4.87
C ILE A 67 16.89 -5.78 6.27
N ILE A 68 16.00 -5.21 7.08
CA ILE A 68 16.28 -4.92 8.48
C ILE A 68 15.77 -6.07 9.39
N THR A 69 16.29 -6.15 10.60
CA THR A 69 15.83 -7.12 11.58
C THR A 69 14.41 -6.81 12.08
N VAL A 70 13.78 -7.78 12.74
CA VAL A 70 12.47 -7.55 13.41
C VAL A 70 12.61 -6.49 14.49
N ASP A 71 13.69 -6.50 15.23
CA ASP A 71 13.94 -5.54 16.32
C ASP A 71 14.16 -4.12 15.78
N ASP A 72 14.92 -3.96 14.70
CA ASP A 72 15.09 -2.65 14.03
C ASP A 72 13.75 -2.10 13.52
N GLU A 73 12.92 -2.94 12.90
CA GLU A 73 11.61 -2.54 12.41
C GLU A 73 10.68 -2.14 13.55
N ARG A 74 10.70 -2.94 14.64
CA ARG A 74 9.95 -2.63 15.86
C ARG A 74 10.37 -1.31 16.47
N GLU A 75 11.68 -1.07 16.64
CA GLU A 75 12.20 0.19 17.22
C GLU A 75 11.77 1.44 16.45
N ARG A 76 11.63 1.32 15.12
CA ARG A 76 11.16 2.44 14.28
C ARG A 76 9.65 2.60 14.33
N LEU A 77 8.91 1.48 14.27
CA LEU A 77 7.47 1.48 14.13
C LEU A 77 6.74 1.76 15.45
N GLU A 78 7.06 0.99 16.50
CA GLU A 78 6.23 0.91 17.71
C GLU A 78 6.05 2.26 18.42
N PRO A 79 7.09 3.08 18.66
CA PRO A 79 6.92 4.38 19.32
C PRO A 79 6.01 5.30 18.54
N THR A 80 6.21 5.41 17.22
CA THR A 80 5.41 6.29 16.36
C THR A 80 3.97 5.79 16.23
N LEU A 81 3.75 4.49 16.04
CA LEU A 81 2.41 3.90 15.97
C LEU A 81 1.62 4.17 17.25
N LYS A 82 2.24 4.00 18.41
CA LYS A 82 1.63 4.26 19.72
C LYS A 82 1.16 5.71 19.85
N GLU A 83 1.97 6.68 19.46
CA GLU A 83 1.58 8.08 19.53
C GLU A 83 0.51 8.45 18.50
N ILE A 84 0.60 7.96 17.27
CA ILE A 84 -0.45 8.16 16.24
C ILE A 84 -1.80 7.64 16.74
N LYS A 85 -1.84 6.45 17.34
CA LYS A 85 -3.08 5.84 17.87
C LYS A 85 -3.70 6.58 19.04
N LYS A 86 -2.90 7.37 19.80
CA LYS A 86 -3.40 8.22 20.89
C LYS A 86 -4.04 9.51 20.36
N VAL A 87 -3.44 10.10 19.32
CA VAL A 87 -3.79 11.45 18.84
C VAL A 87 -4.87 11.41 17.77
N PHE A 88 -4.85 10.41 16.87
CA PHE A 88 -5.71 10.39 15.69
C PHE A 88 -6.66 9.19 15.65
N ASP A 89 -7.91 9.44 15.27
CA ASP A 89 -8.91 8.39 15.02
C ASP A 89 -9.03 8.06 13.52
N VAL A 90 -7.88 7.91 12.85
CA VAL A 90 -7.78 7.53 11.44
C VAL A 90 -7.51 6.03 11.32
N PRO A 91 -8.08 5.33 10.32
CA PRO A 91 -7.69 3.96 10.01
C PRO A 91 -6.21 3.85 9.68
N ILE A 92 -5.54 2.83 10.24
CA ILE A 92 -4.10 2.60 10.07
C ILE A 92 -3.86 1.28 9.33
N SER A 93 -3.00 1.34 8.33
CA SER A 93 -2.38 0.22 7.64
C SER A 93 -0.91 0.15 8.00
N ILE A 94 -0.36 -1.07 8.13
CA ILE A 94 1.07 -1.29 8.34
C ILE A 94 1.65 -2.04 7.15
N ASP A 95 2.66 -1.43 6.51
CA ASP A 95 3.43 -2.02 5.40
C ASP A 95 4.54 -2.90 6.00
N THR A 96 4.25 -4.20 6.14
CA THR A 96 5.19 -5.20 6.67
C THR A 96 4.85 -6.60 6.18
N TYR A 97 5.89 -7.45 6.08
CA TYR A 97 5.76 -8.87 5.75
C TYR A 97 6.25 -9.80 6.89
N LYS A 98 6.64 -9.22 8.04
CA LYS A 98 7.16 -9.98 9.19
C LYS A 98 6.02 -10.30 10.16
N PRO A 99 5.77 -11.58 10.49
CA PRO A 99 4.64 -11.99 11.33
C PRO A 99 4.69 -11.38 12.74
N GLU A 100 5.88 -11.15 13.28
CA GLU A 100 6.08 -10.54 14.60
C GLU A 100 5.60 -9.07 14.59
N ILE A 101 5.92 -8.32 13.53
CA ILE A 101 5.48 -6.94 13.35
C ILE A 101 3.98 -6.87 13.04
N MET A 102 3.45 -7.81 12.24
CA MET A 102 2.01 -7.93 12.04
C MET A 102 1.28 -8.12 13.36
N LYS A 103 1.76 -9.06 14.20
CA LYS A 103 1.16 -9.33 15.52
C LYS A 103 1.21 -8.10 16.41
N LEU A 104 2.39 -7.47 16.56
CA LEU A 104 2.55 -6.22 17.31
C LEU A 104 1.53 -5.17 16.85
N SER A 105 1.43 -4.93 15.56
CA SER A 105 0.55 -3.92 14.97
C SER A 105 -0.93 -4.22 15.25
N ILE A 106 -1.33 -5.49 15.14
CA ILE A 106 -2.68 -5.94 15.44
C ILE A 106 -3.00 -5.71 16.92
N ASP A 107 -2.08 -5.99 17.83
CA ASP A 107 -2.23 -5.76 19.26
C ASP A 107 -2.41 -4.25 19.58
N TYR A 108 -1.84 -3.35 18.76
CA TYR A 108 -2.10 -1.89 18.81
C TYR A 108 -3.41 -1.47 18.12
N GLY A 109 -4.17 -2.40 17.56
CA GLY A 109 -5.48 -2.13 16.97
C GLY A 109 -5.42 -1.42 15.62
N VAL A 110 -4.51 -1.82 14.73
CA VAL A 110 -4.50 -1.36 13.34
C VAL A 110 -5.65 -1.98 12.54
N ASP A 111 -6.00 -1.38 11.42
CA ASP A 111 -7.13 -1.79 10.59
C ASP A 111 -6.72 -2.70 9.44
N MET A 112 -5.49 -2.60 8.95
CA MET A 112 -5.00 -3.34 7.80
C MET A 112 -3.51 -3.69 7.93
N ILE A 113 -3.13 -4.83 7.35
CA ILE A 113 -1.75 -5.18 7.03
C ILE A 113 -1.57 -5.13 5.51
N ASN A 114 -0.58 -4.38 5.05
CA ASN A 114 -0.18 -4.27 3.66
C ASN A 114 1.07 -5.11 3.44
N ASP A 115 0.93 -6.30 2.83
CA ASP A 115 2.02 -7.27 2.72
C ASP A 115 2.48 -7.45 1.26
N ILE A 116 3.68 -6.96 0.98
CA ILE A 116 4.32 -7.07 -0.35
C ILE A 116 4.63 -8.52 -0.77
N TYR A 117 4.61 -9.49 0.17
CA TYR A 117 4.75 -10.92 -0.10
C TYR A 117 3.41 -11.66 -0.11
N ALA A 118 2.28 -10.98 0.03
CA ALA A 118 0.94 -11.58 -0.02
C ALA A 118 0.78 -12.77 0.93
N LEU A 119 1.23 -12.65 2.17
CA LEU A 119 1.22 -13.67 3.22
C LEU A 119 1.93 -14.99 2.84
N GLN A 120 3.00 -14.91 2.04
CA GLN A 120 3.78 -16.10 1.67
C GLN A 120 4.89 -16.43 2.69
N LYS A 121 5.18 -15.54 3.64
CA LYS A 121 6.14 -15.80 4.71
C LYS A 121 5.52 -16.69 5.78
N SER A 122 6.35 -17.58 6.36
CA SER A 122 5.90 -18.48 7.44
C SER A 122 5.31 -17.69 8.62
N GLY A 123 4.21 -18.18 9.21
CA GLY A 123 3.52 -17.56 10.34
C GLY A 123 2.56 -16.44 9.99
N THR A 124 2.65 -15.79 8.80
CA THR A 124 1.82 -14.62 8.46
C THR A 124 0.34 -14.98 8.34
N ILE A 125 0.01 -16.11 7.72
CA ILE A 125 -1.38 -16.57 7.59
C ILE A 125 -2.00 -16.83 8.97
N GLU A 126 -1.25 -17.46 9.87
CA GLU A 126 -1.71 -17.75 11.23
C GLU A 126 -2.03 -16.47 11.99
N VAL A 127 -1.13 -15.48 11.97
CA VAL A 127 -1.35 -14.19 12.63
C VAL A 127 -2.59 -13.48 12.07
N ILE A 128 -2.76 -13.44 10.75
CA ILE A 128 -3.90 -12.76 10.13
C ILE A 128 -5.21 -13.52 10.36
N SER A 129 -5.21 -14.85 10.31
CA SER A 129 -6.42 -15.66 10.52
C SER A 129 -7.01 -15.50 11.93
N ASN A 130 -6.14 -15.30 12.93
CA ASN A 130 -6.50 -15.07 14.33
C ASN A 130 -6.90 -13.61 14.64
N SER A 131 -7.10 -12.77 13.64
CA SER A 131 -7.46 -11.36 13.77
C SER A 131 -8.66 -10.98 12.93
N ASN A 132 -9.07 -9.69 12.98
CA ASN A 132 -10.14 -9.13 12.14
C ASN A 132 -9.61 -8.02 11.19
N VAL A 133 -8.30 -7.85 11.07
CA VAL A 133 -7.71 -6.85 10.18
C VAL A 133 -7.93 -7.21 8.71
N LEU A 134 -7.98 -6.19 7.85
CA LEU A 134 -7.87 -6.41 6.41
C LEU A 134 -6.43 -6.76 6.04
N VAL A 135 -6.26 -7.43 4.91
CA VAL A 135 -4.94 -7.68 4.34
C VAL A 135 -4.89 -7.28 2.88
N CYS A 136 -3.88 -6.50 2.53
CA CYS A 136 -3.56 -6.21 1.14
C CYS A 136 -2.53 -7.21 0.64
N LEU A 137 -2.88 -7.91 -0.44
CA LEU A 137 -2.03 -8.88 -1.11
C LEU A 137 -1.42 -8.23 -2.33
N MET A 138 -0.12 -7.93 -2.27
CA MET A 138 0.58 -7.37 -3.43
C MET A 138 1.23 -8.47 -4.28
N HIS A 139 1.13 -8.35 -5.60
CA HIS A 139 1.87 -9.18 -6.52
C HIS A 139 3.28 -8.65 -6.78
N MET A 140 4.26 -9.48 -6.49
CA MET A 140 5.68 -9.22 -6.80
C MET A 140 6.32 -10.47 -7.40
N GLN A 141 7.19 -10.30 -8.41
CA GLN A 141 8.10 -11.37 -8.85
C GLN A 141 9.43 -11.25 -8.10
N ASN A 142 9.91 -12.36 -7.53
CA ASN A 142 11.11 -12.43 -6.69
C ASN A 142 10.99 -11.68 -5.35
N SER A 143 12.02 -10.94 -4.94
CA SER A 143 12.08 -10.16 -3.70
C SER A 143 12.55 -8.73 -3.98
N PRO A 144 12.34 -7.75 -3.07
CA PRO A 144 12.78 -6.37 -3.27
C PRO A 144 14.25 -6.25 -3.68
N LYS A 145 15.12 -7.10 -3.12
CA LYS A 145 16.56 -7.09 -3.40
C LYS A 145 16.89 -7.40 -4.87
N ASN A 146 16.14 -8.29 -5.51
CA ASN A 146 16.46 -8.79 -6.86
C ASN A 146 15.28 -8.74 -7.86
N MET A 147 14.15 -8.16 -7.47
CA MET A 147 12.93 -8.13 -8.29
C MET A 147 13.11 -7.46 -9.66
N GLN A 148 14.07 -6.54 -9.79
CA GLN A 148 14.33 -5.84 -11.05
C GLN A 148 15.38 -6.56 -11.94
N ASN A 149 15.92 -7.70 -11.49
CA ASN A 149 16.86 -8.48 -12.26
C ASN A 149 16.13 -9.28 -13.34
N SER A 150 15.95 -8.67 -14.52
CA SER A 150 15.32 -9.28 -15.70
C SER A 150 13.96 -9.94 -15.42
N PRO A 151 12.94 -9.21 -14.91
CA PRO A 151 11.64 -9.78 -14.69
C PRO A 151 11.02 -10.26 -16.01
N LYS A 152 10.47 -11.48 -16.03
CA LYS A 152 9.92 -12.13 -17.22
C LYS A 152 8.50 -12.61 -16.97
N TYR A 153 7.61 -12.29 -17.88
CA TYR A 153 6.22 -12.80 -17.93
C TYR A 153 5.92 -13.29 -19.35
N LYS A 154 5.24 -14.41 -19.47
CA LYS A 154 4.64 -14.85 -20.75
C LYS A 154 3.40 -14.00 -21.04
N ASN A 155 2.58 -13.79 -20.04
CA ASN A 155 1.41 -12.90 -20.07
C ASN A 155 1.20 -12.34 -18.64
N ILE A 156 1.66 -11.11 -18.42
CA ILE A 156 1.61 -10.49 -17.09
C ILE A 156 0.19 -10.41 -16.50
N ILE A 157 -0.82 -10.17 -17.34
CA ILE A 157 -2.21 -10.05 -16.88
C ILE A 157 -2.72 -11.38 -16.34
N LEU A 158 -2.55 -12.44 -17.12
CA LEU A 158 -3.00 -13.79 -16.73
C LEU A 158 -2.22 -14.32 -15.51
N GLU A 159 -0.92 -14.02 -15.44
CA GLU A 159 -0.07 -14.47 -14.33
C GLU A 159 -0.44 -13.77 -13.02
N VAL A 160 -0.65 -12.45 -13.04
CA VAL A 160 -1.10 -11.68 -11.87
C VAL A 160 -2.51 -12.11 -11.44
N GLU A 161 -3.42 -12.32 -12.39
CA GLU A 161 -4.77 -12.81 -12.08
C GLU A 161 -4.74 -14.21 -11.46
N SER A 162 -3.96 -15.11 -12.01
CA SER A 162 -3.78 -16.49 -11.50
C SER A 162 -3.16 -16.47 -10.10
N PHE A 163 -2.18 -15.60 -9.87
CA PHE A 163 -1.58 -15.40 -8.55
C PHE A 163 -2.66 -14.98 -7.52
N PHE A 164 -3.48 -13.98 -7.80
CA PHE A 164 -4.52 -13.54 -6.88
C PHE A 164 -5.55 -14.64 -6.61
N LYS A 165 -6.00 -15.35 -7.64
CA LYS A 165 -6.94 -16.47 -7.47
C LYS A 165 -6.36 -17.56 -6.56
N ALA A 166 -5.10 -17.95 -6.80
CA ALA A 166 -4.42 -18.96 -6.00
C ALA A 166 -4.23 -18.51 -4.54
N ARG A 167 -3.78 -17.25 -4.33
CA ARG A 167 -3.59 -16.72 -2.98
C ARG A 167 -4.89 -16.61 -2.21
N SER A 168 -5.93 -16.04 -2.83
CA SER A 168 -7.25 -15.93 -2.20
C SER A 168 -7.82 -17.31 -1.84
N ALA A 169 -7.65 -18.33 -2.68
CA ALA A 169 -8.10 -19.69 -2.39
C ALA A 169 -7.38 -20.29 -1.16
N ILE A 170 -6.05 -20.07 -1.02
CA ILE A 170 -5.28 -20.50 0.15
C ILE A 170 -5.78 -19.79 1.42
N LEU A 171 -5.96 -18.48 1.35
CA LEU A 171 -6.40 -17.68 2.50
C LEU A 171 -7.84 -18.01 2.93
N ASN A 172 -8.73 -18.23 1.98
CA ASN A 172 -10.10 -18.67 2.27
C ASN A 172 -10.13 -20.02 3.01
N LYS A 173 -9.26 -20.97 2.64
CA LYS A 173 -9.10 -22.24 3.36
C LYS A 173 -8.59 -22.04 4.80
N ALA A 174 -7.81 -20.98 5.03
CA ALA A 174 -7.34 -20.59 6.36
C ALA A 174 -8.34 -19.72 7.14
N GLY A 175 -9.57 -19.53 6.63
CA GLY A 175 -10.61 -18.74 7.31
C GLY A 175 -10.56 -17.22 7.03
N ILE A 176 -9.64 -16.75 6.20
CA ILE A 176 -9.55 -15.33 5.79
C ILE A 176 -10.42 -15.13 4.54
N LYS A 177 -11.64 -14.63 4.73
CA LYS A 177 -12.63 -14.46 3.66
C LYS A 177 -12.28 -13.31 2.70
N ASN A 178 -12.81 -13.34 1.47
CA ASN A 178 -12.55 -12.34 0.44
C ASN A 178 -12.88 -10.90 0.87
N GLU A 179 -13.86 -10.70 1.77
CA GLU A 179 -14.21 -9.38 2.31
C GLU A 179 -13.10 -8.76 3.18
N ARG A 180 -12.12 -9.57 3.58
CA ARG A 180 -10.94 -9.13 4.30
C ARG A 180 -9.71 -8.96 3.41
N ILE A 181 -9.82 -9.27 2.12
CA ILE A 181 -8.71 -9.25 1.16
C ILE A 181 -8.83 -8.02 0.26
N ILE A 182 -7.73 -7.31 0.09
CA ILE A 182 -7.52 -6.24 -0.87
C ILE A 182 -6.42 -6.69 -1.81
N LEU A 183 -6.53 -6.39 -3.12
CA LEU A 183 -5.55 -6.81 -4.12
C LEU A 183 -4.75 -5.61 -4.63
N ASP A 184 -3.42 -5.73 -4.67
CA ASP A 184 -2.53 -4.74 -5.30
C ASP A 184 -1.72 -5.41 -6.43
N PRO A 185 -1.88 -5.00 -7.69
CA PRO A 185 -1.11 -5.53 -8.82
C PRO A 185 0.40 -5.33 -8.69
N GLY A 186 0.87 -4.48 -7.77
CA GLY A 186 2.27 -4.27 -7.46
C GLY A 186 3.03 -3.59 -8.60
N PHE A 187 2.56 -2.42 -9.03
CA PHE A 187 3.29 -1.61 -10.01
C PHE A 187 4.71 -1.31 -9.53
N GLY A 188 5.70 -1.52 -10.38
CA GLY A 188 7.12 -1.32 -10.06
C GLY A 188 7.80 -2.47 -9.32
N PHE A 189 7.06 -3.51 -8.89
CA PHE A 189 7.62 -4.65 -8.17
C PHE A 189 7.82 -5.84 -9.11
N GLY A 190 9.08 -6.11 -9.49
CA GLY A 190 9.43 -7.19 -10.41
C GLY A 190 8.78 -7.05 -11.78
N LYS A 191 8.76 -5.84 -12.34
CA LYS A 191 8.10 -5.51 -13.61
C LYS A 191 8.93 -4.50 -14.40
N THR A 192 9.08 -4.71 -15.71
CA THR A 192 9.67 -3.70 -16.61
C THR A 192 8.70 -2.51 -16.78
N PHE A 193 9.15 -1.47 -17.47
CA PHE A 193 8.27 -0.36 -17.83
C PHE A 193 7.08 -0.85 -18.67
N GLU A 194 7.35 -1.64 -19.70
CA GLU A 194 6.34 -2.20 -20.60
C GLU A 194 5.35 -3.07 -19.84
N HIS A 195 5.82 -3.95 -18.93
CA HIS A 195 4.97 -4.74 -18.04
C HIS A 195 4.03 -3.86 -17.20
N ASN A 196 4.52 -2.74 -16.66
CA ASN A 196 3.69 -1.82 -15.89
C ASN A 196 2.63 -1.13 -16.75
N ILE A 197 2.97 -0.75 -17.99
CA ILE A 197 2.03 -0.14 -18.94
C ILE A 197 0.93 -1.14 -19.32
N ASP A 198 1.29 -2.37 -19.67
CA ASP A 198 0.32 -3.41 -20.05
C ASP A 198 -0.61 -3.73 -18.88
N LEU A 199 -0.06 -3.84 -17.67
CA LEU A 199 -0.81 -4.07 -16.46
C LEU A 199 -1.79 -2.91 -16.17
N PHE A 200 -1.35 -1.66 -16.34
CA PHE A 200 -2.17 -0.49 -16.13
C PHE A 200 -3.32 -0.38 -17.15
N LYS A 201 -3.05 -0.62 -18.42
CA LYS A 201 -4.07 -0.64 -19.49
C LYS A 201 -5.17 -1.66 -19.24
N LYS A 202 -4.89 -2.73 -18.50
CA LYS A 202 -5.81 -3.84 -18.23
C LYS A 202 -6.28 -3.92 -16.77
N ILE A 203 -6.06 -2.86 -16.00
CA ILE A 203 -6.37 -2.82 -14.56
C ILE A 203 -7.84 -3.16 -14.26
N LYS A 204 -8.76 -2.78 -15.15
CA LYS A 204 -10.19 -3.10 -15.05
C LYS A 204 -10.47 -4.61 -14.96
N GLN A 205 -9.62 -5.46 -15.52
CA GLN A 205 -9.81 -6.93 -15.45
C GLN A 205 -9.71 -7.42 -14.00
N PHE A 206 -8.85 -6.83 -13.18
CA PHE A 206 -8.70 -7.22 -11.78
C PHE A 206 -9.88 -6.82 -10.90
N THR A 207 -10.70 -5.85 -11.32
CA THR A 207 -11.92 -5.47 -10.58
C THR A 207 -13.03 -6.51 -10.71
N GLN A 208 -12.88 -7.50 -11.59
CA GLN A 208 -13.78 -8.66 -11.71
C GLN A 208 -13.47 -9.73 -10.63
N LEU A 209 -12.35 -9.61 -9.92
CA LEU A 209 -12.04 -10.46 -8.77
C LEU A 209 -12.88 -10.01 -7.57
N SER A 210 -13.21 -10.94 -6.67
CA SER A 210 -14.15 -10.71 -5.56
C SER A 210 -13.64 -9.79 -4.45
N SER A 211 -12.51 -9.10 -4.65
CA SER A 211 -11.87 -8.24 -3.64
C SER A 211 -11.59 -6.84 -4.20
N PRO A 212 -11.64 -5.79 -3.37
CA PRO A 212 -11.31 -4.43 -3.78
C PRO A 212 -9.89 -4.30 -4.32
N LEU A 213 -9.70 -3.43 -5.32
CA LEU A 213 -8.40 -3.16 -5.91
C LEU A 213 -7.76 -1.92 -5.29
N LEU A 214 -6.53 -2.08 -4.80
CA LEU A 214 -5.63 -1.00 -4.40
C LEU A 214 -4.64 -0.73 -5.54
N VAL A 215 -4.38 0.55 -5.81
CA VAL A 215 -3.43 0.99 -6.82
C VAL A 215 -2.42 1.95 -6.23
N GLY A 216 -1.14 1.58 -6.30
CA GLY A 216 -0.02 2.41 -5.87
C GLY A 216 0.94 2.69 -7.04
N VAL A 217 0.74 3.79 -7.76
CA VAL A 217 1.61 4.23 -8.87
C VAL A 217 2.39 5.51 -8.54
N SER A 218 2.05 6.18 -7.45
CA SER A 218 2.58 7.48 -7.04
C SER A 218 4.11 7.49 -6.95
N ARG A 219 4.72 8.41 -7.70
CA ARG A 219 6.17 8.69 -7.75
C ARG A 219 7.06 7.49 -8.14
N LYS A 220 6.47 6.41 -8.71
CA LYS A 220 7.21 5.21 -9.11
C LYS A 220 8.05 5.45 -10.36
N SER A 221 9.06 4.58 -10.58
CA SER A 221 9.99 4.67 -11.71
C SER A 221 9.30 4.71 -13.08
N MET A 222 8.14 4.02 -13.21
CA MET A 222 7.36 4.08 -14.44
C MET A 222 6.87 5.51 -14.73
N VAL A 223 6.47 6.29 -13.72
CA VAL A 223 6.05 7.68 -13.89
C VAL A 223 7.23 8.54 -14.33
N LYS A 224 8.38 8.41 -13.64
CA LYS A 224 9.61 9.12 -14.00
C LYS A 224 10.05 8.81 -15.44
N LYS A 225 9.86 7.57 -15.90
CA LYS A 225 10.19 7.18 -17.27
C LYS A 225 9.26 7.82 -18.32
N MET A 226 8.02 8.18 -17.93
CA MET A 226 7.05 8.88 -18.80
C MET A 226 7.34 10.38 -18.94
N VAL A 227 7.67 11.05 -17.83
CA VAL A 227 7.66 12.53 -17.76
C VAL A 227 9.02 13.13 -17.35
N GLY A 228 10.04 12.29 -17.09
CA GLY A 228 11.35 12.74 -16.63
C GLY A 228 11.42 12.87 -15.09
N ASN A 229 12.39 13.66 -14.61
CA ASN A 229 12.72 13.72 -13.19
C ASN A 229 12.30 15.04 -12.49
N ILE A 230 11.55 15.91 -13.17
CA ILE A 230 11.02 17.14 -12.56
C ILE A 230 9.92 16.75 -11.58
N GLU A 231 10.05 17.16 -10.32
CA GLU A 231 9.16 16.74 -9.24
C GLU A 231 7.70 17.08 -9.52
N ASN A 232 7.43 18.28 -9.98
CA ASN A 232 6.07 18.73 -10.29
C ASN A 232 5.43 17.90 -11.40
N ASP A 233 6.19 17.53 -12.44
CA ASP A 233 5.70 16.67 -13.52
C ASP A 233 5.40 15.25 -13.03
N ILE A 234 6.23 14.74 -12.12
CA ILE A 234 6.02 13.43 -11.47
C ILE A 234 4.75 13.45 -10.63
N ILE A 235 4.50 14.52 -9.88
CA ILE A 235 3.27 14.68 -9.08
C ILE A 235 2.05 14.69 -10.00
N GLN A 236 2.05 15.56 -11.03
CA GLN A 236 0.93 15.68 -11.97
C GLN A 236 0.64 14.36 -12.70
N ALA A 237 1.67 13.67 -13.20
CA ALA A 237 1.50 12.38 -13.85
C ALA A 237 1.02 11.29 -12.88
N SER A 238 1.48 11.30 -11.62
CA SER A 238 1.01 10.38 -10.58
C SER A 238 -0.47 10.57 -10.28
N VAL A 239 -0.92 11.82 -10.18
CA VAL A 239 -2.34 12.19 -9.96
C VAL A 239 -3.20 11.80 -11.16
N LEU A 240 -2.74 12.07 -12.40
CA LEU A 240 -3.45 11.64 -13.61
C LEU A 240 -3.64 10.11 -13.64
N LEU A 241 -2.58 9.35 -13.36
CA LEU A 241 -2.67 7.90 -13.31
C LEU A 241 -3.60 7.41 -12.20
N ALA A 242 -3.65 8.10 -11.05
CA ALA A 242 -4.59 7.79 -9.99
C ALA A 242 -6.04 8.00 -10.45
N CYS A 243 -6.36 9.10 -11.14
CA CYS A 243 -7.67 9.34 -11.73
C CYS A 243 -8.07 8.25 -12.75
N LEU A 244 -7.16 7.91 -13.65
CA LEU A 244 -7.38 6.84 -14.63
C LEU A 244 -7.58 5.47 -13.96
N ALA A 245 -6.88 5.19 -12.85
CA ALA A 245 -7.09 3.97 -12.08
C ALA A 245 -8.51 3.92 -11.47
N VAL A 246 -9.01 5.04 -10.96
CA VAL A 246 -10.37 5.16 -10.42
C VAL A 246 -11.42 4.92 -11.50
N GLN A 247 -11.29 5.54 -12.66
CA GLN A 247 -12.20 5.31 -13.82
C GLN A 247 -12.21 3.83 -14.24
N ASN A 248 -11.12 3.11 -13.99
CA ASN A 248 -11.02 1.67 -14.21
C ASN A 248 -11.39 0.82 -12.99
N GLY A 249 -11.94 1.41 -11.93
CA GLY A 249 -12.55 0.71 -10.81
C GLY A 249 -11.67 0.48 -9.58
N ALA A 250 -10.50 1.13 -9.48
CA ALA A 250 -9.71 1.13 -8.25
C ALA A 250 -10.52 1.68 -7.08
N LYS A 251 -10.47 1.00 -5.92
CA LYS A 251 -11.20 1.37 -4.70
C LYS A 251 -10.32 2.04 -3.66
N ILE A 252 -9.01 1.83 -3.72
CA ILE A 252 -8.03 2.45 -2.82
C ILE A 252 -6.86 2.96 -3.68
N LEU A 253 -6.43 4.20 -3.40
CA LEU A 253 -5.27 4.82 -4.02
C LEU A 253 -4.19 5.01 -2.96
N ARG A 254 -3.03 4.35 -3.11
CA ARG A 254 -1.87 4.52 -2.23
C ARG A 254 -0.95 5.60 -2.81
N VAL A 255 -0.84 6.73 -2.11
CA VAL A 255 -0.25 7.96 -2.66
C VAL A 255 0.66 8.69 -1.67
N HIS A 256 1.66 9.44 -2.19
CA HIS A 256 2.49 10.36 -1.43
C HIS A 256 1.89 11.78 -1.39
N ASP A 257 1.20 12.16 -2.47
CA ASP A 257 0.64 13.51 -2.71
C ASP A 257 -0.87 13.49 -2.46
N VAL A 258 -1.24 13.45 -1.16
CA VAL A 258 -2.62 13.27 -0.72
C VAL A 258 -3.51 14.40 -1.20
N LYS A 259 -3.10 15.67 -0.97
CA LYS A 259 -3.89 16.87 -1.29
C LYS A 259 -4.19 16.96 -2.78
N GLU A 260 -3.17 16.79 -3.62
CA GLU A 260 -3.29 16.87 -5.08
C GLU A 260 -4.19 15.73 -5.60
N THR A 261 -4.03 14.53 -5.06
CA THR A 261 -4.87 13.39 -5.41
C THR A 261 -6.32 13.61 -4.97
N PHE A 262 -6.54 14.08 -3.73
CA PHE A 262 -7.89 14.35 -3.21
C PHE A 262 -8.62 15.38 -4.06
N ASN A 263 -7.94 16.48 -4.42
CA ASN A 263 -8.52 17.52 -5.27
C ASN A 263 -8.92 16.97 -6.66
N ALA A 264 -8.05 16.20 -7.29
CA ALA A 264 -8.32 15.62 -8.60
C ALA A 264 -9.47 14.60 -8.55
N ILE A 265 -9.53 13.75 -7.51
CA ILE A 265 -10.65 12.81 -7.32
C ILE A 265 -11.95 13.55 -7.03
N SER A 266 -11.92 14.66 -6.29
CA SER A 266 -13.11 15.48 -6.03
C SER A 266 -13.69 16.06 -7.33
N VAL A 267 -12.84 16.53 -8.25
CA VAL A 267 -13.25 16.96 -9.60
C VAL A 267 -13.85 15.79 -10.39
N LEU A 268 -13.17 14.63 -10.38
CA LEU A 268 -13.63 13.44 -11.12
C LEU A 268 -15.02 12.94 -10.66
N GLN A 269 -15.45 13.24 -9.44
CA GLN A 269 -16.77 12.84 -8.93
C GLN A 269 -17.91 13.74 -9.42
N VAL A 270 -17.59 14.94 -9.90
CA VAL A 270 -18.59 15.94 -10.34
C VAL A 270 -18.83 15.86 -11.86
N VAL A 271 -17.82 15.39 -12.60
CA VAL A 271 -17.89 15.26 -14.07
C VAL A 271 -18.17 13.83 -14.51
#